data_1690c43b06614641f492903dd9109a34
#
_entry.id   1690c43b06614641f492903dd9109a34
#
_cell.length_a   1.000
_cell.length_b   1.000
_cell.length_c   1.000
_cell.angle_alpha   90.00
_cell.angle_beta   90.00
_cell.angle_gamma   90.00
#
_symmetry.space_group_name_H-M   'P 1'
#
loop_
_entity.id
_entity.type
_entity.pdbx_description
1 polymer ?
#
loop_
_entity_poly.entity_id
_entity_poly.type
_entity_poly.pdbx_seq_one_letter_code
_entity_poly.pdbx_strand_id
1 'polypeptide(L)'
;ILQLIEPFERDGTLVKRDRTEIERDIANYTIIDHDGVIFACAALYPYPEAKTGEMAALTVSPQSQGQGDGEKVLRRVEQRARAMGLESIFVLTTRTMHWFLKRGFVQVDPDWLPDARKRKYNWDRRSMVFVKKLS
;
A
#
# COMPACT_ATOMS: atom_id res chain seq x y z
N ILE A 1 -10.58 -1.73 -10.27
CA ILE A 1 -9.39 -2.05 -9.45
C ILE A 1 -8.68 -3.29 -9.96
N LEU A 2 -9.41 -4.39 -10.22
CA LEU A 2 -8.79 -5.62 -10.72
C LEU A 2 -8.03 -5.42 -12.02
N GLN A 3 -8.59 -4.66 -12.95
CA GLN A 3 -7.93 -4.38 -14.22
C GLN A 3 -6.64 -3.59 -14.03
N LEU A 4 -6.59 -2.73 -13.00
CA LEU A 4 -5.41 -1.93 -12.72
C LEU A 4 -4.29 -2.76 -12.10
N ILE A 5 -4.60 -3.66 -11.15
CA ILE A 5 -3.58 -4.39 -10.40
C ILE A 5 -3.13 -5.69 -11.07
N GLU A 6 -3.92 -6.27 -11.97
CA GLU A 6 -3.63 -7.58 -12.56
C GLU A 6 -2.25 -7.68 -13.23
N PRO A 7 -1.80 -6.70 -14.03
CA PRO A 7 -0.47 -6.80 -14.63
C PRO A 7 0.65 -6.88 -13.59
N PHE A 8 0.49 -6.18 -12.46
CA PHE A 8 1.48 -6.19 -11.38
C PHE A 8 1.44 -7.47 -10.57
N GLU A 9 0.29 -8.13 -10.50
CA GLU A 9 0.19 -9.46 -9.90
C GLU A 9 0.90 -10.50 -10.77
N ARG A 10 0.72 -10.42 -12.09
CA ARG A 10 1.34 -11.35 -13.03
C ARG A 10 2.87 -11.27 -13.02
N ASP A 11 3.44 -10.08 -12.87
CA ASP A 11 4.90 -9.92 -12.86
C ASP A 11 5.51 -10.09 -11.47
N GLY A 12 4.70 -10.38 -10.45
CA GLY A 12 5.17 -10.63 -9.08
C GLY A 12 5.37 -9.38 -8.23
N THR A 13 5.08 -8.19 -8.74
CA THR A 13 5.20 -6.95 -7.97
C THR A 13 4.18 -6.90 -6.83
N LEU A 14 2.96 -7.37 -7.08
CA LEU A 14 1.92 -7.46 -6.07
C LEU A 14 1.52 -8.91 -5.83
N VAL A 15 1.10 -9.20 -4.59
CA VAL A 15 0.47 -10.48 -4.24
C VAL A 15 -0.91 -10.51 -4.87
N LYS A 16 -1.24 -11.65 -5.49
CA LYS A 16 -2.53 -11.81 -6.16
C LYS A 16 -3.69 -11.64 -5.18
N ARG A 17 -4.71 -10.89 -5.62
CA ARG A 17 -5.98 -10.72 -4.90
C ARG A 17 -7.12 -11.03 -5.85
N ASP A 18 -8.07 -11.87 -5.40
CA ASP A 18 -9.24 -12.13 -6.21
C ASP A 18 -10.31 -11.04 -6.00
N ARG A 19 -11.34 -11.10 -6.83
CA ARG A 19 -12.42 -10.12 -6.80
C ARG A 19 -13.15 -10.11 -5.46
N THR A 20 -13.35 -11.27 -4.86
CA THR A 20 -14.04 -11.39 -3.58
C THR A 20 -13.27 -10.68 -2.47
N GLU A 21 -11.94 -10.84 -2.45
CA GLU A 21 -11.11 -10.16 -1.46
C GLU A 21 -11.19 -8.65 -1.62
N ILE A 22 -11.13 -8.14 -2.85
CA ILE A 22 -11.22 -6.71 -3.11
C ILE A 22 -12.59 -6.16 -2.74
N GLU A 23 -13.66 -6.86 -3.08
CA GLU A 23 -15.01 -6.44 -2.71
C GLU A 23 -15.21 -6.39 -1.21
N ARG A 24 -14.68 -7.38 -0.49
CA ARG A 24 -14.73 -7.40 0.98
C ARG A 24 -14.01 -6.20 1.59
N ASP A 25 -12.88 -5.81 1.00
CA ASP A 25 -12.01 -4.80 1.56
C ASP A 25 -12.15 -3.43 0.90
N ILE A 26 -13.19 -3.25 0.07
CA ILE A 26 -13.31 -2.04 -0.78
C ILE A 26 -13.28 -0.75 0.02
N ALA A 27 -13.81 -0.75 1.25
CA ALA A 27 -13.81 0.43 2.11
C ALA A 27 -12.41 0.87 2.52
N ASN A 28 -11.43 -0.03 2.45
CA ASN A 28 -10.03 0.27 2.78
C ASN A 28 -9.26 0.88 1.61
N TYR A 29 -9.84 0.86 0.41
CA TYR A 29 -9.16 1.36 -0.79
C TYR A 29 -9.33 2.86 -0.95
N THR A 30 -8.26 3.50 -1.41
CA THR A 30 -8.25 4.88 -1.89
C THR A 30 -7.93 4.84 -3.38
N ILE A 31 -8.72 5.53 -4.17
CA ILE A 31 -8.55 5.54 -5.62
C ILE A 31 -8.39 6.97 -6.14
N ILE A 32 -7.65 7.09 -7.24
CA ILE A 32 -7.59 8.31 -8.04
C ILE A 32 -8.23 7.96 -9.38
N ASP A 33 -9.33 8.63 -9.71
CA ASP A 33 -9.99 8.43 -10.99
C ASP A 33 -10.02 9.73 -11.79
N HIS A 34 -10.05 9.57 -13.12
CA HIS A 34 -10.22 10.66 -14.06
C HIS A 34 -11.33 10.23 -15.02
N ASP A 35 -12.46 10.94 -14.97
CA ASP A 35 -13.61 10.69 -15.83
C ASP A 35 -14.09 9.23 -15.79
N GLY A 36 -14.15 8.66 -14.59
CA GLY A 36 -14.63 7.29 -14.37
C GLY A 36 -13.60 6.19 -14.61
N VAL A 37 -12.38 6.54 -15.01
CA VAL A 37 -11.28 5.58 -15.18
C VAL A 37 -10.34 5.66 -14.00
N ILE A 38 -10.04 4.52 -13.38
CA ILE A 38 -9.14 4.46 -12.22
C ILE A 38 -7.70 4.44 -12.71
N PHE A 39 -6.90 5.45 -12.31
CA PHE A 39 -5.49 5.55 -12.67
C PHE A 39 -4.55 5.14 -11.55
N ALA A 40 -5.01 5.15 -10.31
CA ALA A 40 -4.19 4.72 -9.18
C ALA A 40 -5.06 4.23 -8.04
N CYS A 41 -4.54 3.31 -7.23
CA CYS A 41 -5.23 2.86 -6.03
C CYS A 41 -4.24 2.36 -4.99
N ALA A 42 -4.68 2.30 -3.73
CA ALA A 42 -3.99 1.65 -2.63
C ALA A 42 -4.99 1.29 -1.55
N ALA A 43 -4.69 0.26 -0.78
CA ALA A 43 -5.49 -0.13 0.38
C ALA A 43 -4.77 0.28 1.66
N LEU A 44 -5.53 0.62 2.69
CA LEU A 44 -5.01 0.90 4.04
C LEU A 44 -5.67 -0.05 5.02
N TYR A 45 -4.86 -0.89 5.66
CA TYR A 45 -5.31 -1.84 6.69
C TYR A 45 -4.78 -1.38 8.05
N PRO A 46 -5.64 -0.87 8.94
CA PRO A 46 -5.19 -0.36 10.22
C PRO A 46 -4.85 -1.47 11.22
N TYR A 47 -3.84 -1.21 12.03
CA TYR A 47 -3.47 -2.01 13.20
C TYR A 47 -3.46 -1.05 14.40
N PRO A 48 -4.66 -0.71 14.94
CA PRO A 48 -4.79 0.35 15.96
C PRO A 48 -3.99 0.09 17.23
N GLU A 49 -3.85 -1.18 17.61
CA GLU A 49 -3.10 -1.57 18.82
C GLU A 49 -1.64 -1.18 18.73
N ALA A 50 -1.09 -1.20 17.52
CA ALA A 50 0.30 -0.80 17.26
C ALA A 50 0.40 0.62 16.71
N LYS A 51 -0.71 1.33 16.59
CA LYS A 51 -0.82 2.72 16.08
C LYS A 51 -0.19 2.88 14.70
N THR A 52 -0.32 1.85 13.86
CA THR A 52 0.21 1.87 12.51
C THR A 52 -0.79 1.24 11.55
N GLY A 53 -0.59 1.49 10.26
CA GLY A 53 -1.42 0.88 9.22
C GLY A 53 -0.58 0.43 8.05
N GLU A 54 -1.00 -0.66 7.40
CA GLU A 54 -0.34 -1.15 6.20
C GLU A 54 -0.97 -0.52 4.97
N MET A 55 -0.14 0.13 4.14
CA MET A 55 -0.56 0.51 2.79
C MET A 55 -0.16 -0.63 1.85
N ALA A 56 -1.16 -1.21 1.21
CA ALA A 56 -0.98 -2.37 0.35
C ALA A 56 -1.54 -2.10 -1.04
N ALA A 57 -1.11 -2.90 -2.02
CA ALA A 57 -1.64 -2.87 -3.40
C ALA A 57 -1.54 -1.48 -4.04
N LEU A 58 -0.53 -0.67 -3.67
CA LEU A 58 -0.28 0.61 -4.33
C LEU A 58 0.03 0.35 -5.81
N THR A 59 -0.79 0.89 -6.67
CA THR A 59 -0.70 0.65 -8.11
C THR A 59 -1.03 1.93 -8.85
N VAL A 60 -0.23 2.24 -9.86
CA VAL A 60 -0.45 3.38 -10.74
C VAL A 60 -0.50 2.86 -12.17
N SER A 61 -1.53 3.26 -12.92
CA SER A 61 -1.66 2.88 -14.31
C SER A 61 -0.43 3.31 -15.11
N PRO A 62 0.10 2.46 -16.01
CA PRO A 62 1.22 2.89 -16.87
C PRO A 62 0.93 4.16 -17.65
N GLN A 63 -0.33 4.41 -18.01
CA GLN A 63 -0.73 5.62 -18.75
C GLN A 63 -0.61 6.89 -17.92
N SER A 64 -0.64 6.78 -16.59
CA SER A 64 -0.57 7.97 -15.72
C SER A 64 0.73 8.07 -14.94
N GLN A 65 1.66 7.13 -15.11
CA GLN A 65 2.96 7.19 -14.44
C GLN A 65 3.70 8.46 -14.89
N GLY A 66 4.28 9.17 -13.91
CA GLY A 66 4.92 10.45 -14.17
C GLY A 66 4.00 11.65 -14.02
N GLN A 67 2.70 11.46 -13.79
CA GLN A 67 1.74 12.53 -13.59
C GLN A 67 1.40 12.79 -12.12
N GLY A 68 2.09 12.14 -11.19
CA GLY A 68 1.91 12.38 -9.77
C GLY A 68 0.72 11.67 -9.13
N ASP A 69 0.07 10.73 -9.81
CA ASP A 69 -1.09 10.03 -9.24
C ASP A 69 -0.71 9.11 -8.08
N GLY A 70 0.48 8.48 -8.12
CA GLY A 70 0.99 7.71 -7.00
C GLY A 70 1.21 8.58 -5.77
N GLU A 71 1.75 9.77 -5.93
CA GLU A 71 1.92 10.75 -4.86
C GLU A 71 0.58 11.17 -4.27
N LYS A 72 -0.41 11.42 -5.12
CA LYS A 72 -1.76 11.80 -4.66
C LYS A 72 -2.40 10.70 -3.82
N VAL A 73 -2.29 9.44 -4.25
CA VAL A 73 -2.80 8.29 -3.48
C VAL A 73 -2.10 8.22 -2.13
N LEU A 74 -0.77 8.32 -2.12
CA LEU A 74 -0.01 8.28 -0.87
C LEU A 74 -0.47 9.38 0.09
N ARG A 75 -0.63 10.61 -0.39
CA ARG A 75 -1.10 11.72 0.46
C ARG A 75 -2.47 11.45 1.06
N ARG A 76 -3.39 10.91 0.28
CA ARG A 76 -4.73 10.57 0.76
C ARG A 76 -4.70 9.45 1.79
N VAL A 77 -3.85 8.42 1.57
CA VAL A 77 -3.68 7.35 2.55
C VAL A 77 -3.12 7.90 3.85
N GLU A 78 -2.13 8.78 3.80
CA GLU A 78 -1.59 9.45 4.99
C GLU A 78 -2.66 10.22 5.74
N GLN A 79 -3.52 10.97 5.03
CA GLN A 79 -4.62 11.71 5.66
C GLN A 79 -5.61 10.78 6.35
N ARG A 80 -5.97 9.67 5.69
CA ARG A 80 -6.87 8.67 6.28
C ARG A 80 -6.27 8.05 7.53
N ALA A 81 -4.98 7.72 7.48
CA ALA A 81 -4.27 7.15 8.63
C ALA A 81 -4.26 8.12 9.80
N ARG A 82 -3.98 9.41 9.56
CA ARG A 82 -4.03 10.43 10.61
C ARG A 82 -5.42 10.56 11.21
N ALA A 83 -6.46 10.53 10.37
CA ALA A 83 -7.85 10.62 10.84
C ALA A 83 -8.23 9.43 11.71
N MET A 84 -7.58 8.28 11.54
CA MET A 84 -7.79 7.09 12.38
C MET A 84 -6.96 7.11 13.66
N GLY A 85 -6.12 8.13 13.85
CA GLY A 85 -5.23 8.20 15.02
C GLY A 85 -3.96 7.36 14.89
N LEU A 86 -3.63 6.89 13.69
CA LEU A 86 -2.41 6.13 13.46
C LEU A 86 -1.19 7.06 13.44
N GLU A 87 -0.06 6.59 13.96
CA GLU A 87 1.18 7.37 14.06
C GLU A 87 2.15 7.10 12.92
N SER A 88 1.94 6.00 12.21
CA SER A 88 2.79 5.62 11.08
C SER A 88 2.04 4.78 10.07
N ILE A 89 2.62 4.66 8.89
CA ILE A 89 2.18 3.67 7.89
C ILE A 89 3.40 2.85 7.48
N PHE A 90 3.17 1.61 7.08
CA PHE A 90 4.23 0.76 6.58
C PHE A 90 3.82 0.08 5.28
N VAL A 91 4.82 -0.34 4.52
CA VAL A 91 4.63 -1.05 3.25
C VAL A 91 5.57 -2.24 3.19
N LEU A 92 5.13 -3.29 2.51
CA LEU A 92 5.96 -4.43 2.18
C LEU A 92 6.15 -4.46 0.67
N THR A 93 7.40 -4.50 0.22
CA THR A 93 7.69 -4.51 -1.21
C THR A 93 8.93 -5.34 -1.53
N THR A 94 8.96 -5.89 -2.72
CA THR A 94 10.13 -6.61 -3.24
C THR A 94 10.83 -5.84 -4.36
N ARG A 95 10.19 -4.81 -4.95
CA ARG A 95 10.71 -4.18 -6.17
C ARG A 95 10.67 -2.65 -6.20
N THR A 96 9.87 -2.00 -5.37
CA THR A 96 9.62 -0.56 -5.49
C THR A 96 10.23 0.26 -4.36
N MET A 97 11.32 -0.24 -3.76
CA MET A 97 11.94 0.40 -2.60
C MET A 97 12.35 1.85 -2.83
N HIS A 98 12.90 2.17 -4.02
CA HIS A 98 13.40 3.53 -4.28
C HIS A 98 12.29 4.57 -4.24
N TRP A 99 11.11 4.21 -4.74
CA TRP A 99 9.97 5.10 -4.73
C TRP A 99 9.59 5.51 -3.30
N PHE A 100 9.59 4.53 -2.38
CA PHE A 100 9.25 4.78 -0.98
C PHE A 100 10.36 5.53 -0.24
N LEU A 101 11.61 5.19 -0.49
CA LEU A 101 12.74 5.87 0.15
C LEU A 101 12.75 7.37 -0.17
N LYS A 102 12.42 7.74 -1.39
CA LYS A 102 12.35 9.15 -1.80
C LYS A 102 11.21 9.91 -1.11
N ARG A 103 10.25 9.22 -0.52
CA ARG A 103 9.08 9.83 0.10
C ARG A 103 9.07 9.75 1.62
N GLY A 104 10.24 9.52 2.20
CA GLY A 104 10.42 9.57 3.64
C GLY A 104 10.23 8.25 4.38
N PHE A 105 10.08 7.15 3.65
CA PHE A 105 10.05 5.83 4.27
C PHE A 105 11.47 5.39 4.60
N VAL A 106 11.62 4.64 5.69
CA VAL A 106 12.89 4.02 6.08
C VAL A 106 12.70 2.52 6.20
N GLN A 107 13.72 1.76 5.83
CA GLN A 107 13.68 0.31 5.94
C GLN A 107 13.82 -0.11 7.40
N VAL A 108 13.01 -1.09 7.80
CA VAL A 108 13.10 -1.72 9.12
C VAL A 108 13.11 -3.24 8.95
N ASP A 109 13.53 -3.94 10.01
CA ASP A 109 13.48 -5.40 10.05
C ASP A 109 12.03 -5.88 10.08
N PRO A 110 11.69 -7.03 9.46
CA PRO A 110 10.33 -7.58 9.55
C PRO A 110 9.82 -7.79 10.97
N ASP A 111 10.70 -7.96 11.95
CA ASP A 111 10.30 -8.05 13.36
C ASP A 111 9.61 -6.78 13.87
N TRP A 112 9.81 -5.65 13.20
CA TRP A 112 9.11 -4.41 13.54
C TRP A 112 7.59 -4.51 13.34
N LEU A 113 7.12 -5.40 12.47
CA LEU A 113 5.70 -5.48 12.13
C LEU A 113 4.83 -5.75 13.35
N PRO A 114 3.58 -5.23 13.38
CA PRO A 114 2.61 -5.63 14.40
C PRO A 114 2.46 -7.16 14.44
N ASP A 115 2.25 -7.71 15.62
CA ASP A 115 2.17 -9.17 15.79
C ASP A 115 1.14 -9.80 14.86
N ALA A 116 -0.02 -9.18 14.72
CA ALA A 116 -1.07 -9.66 13.83
C ALA A 116 -0.60 -9.72 12.37
N ARG A 117 0.24 -8.78 11.95
CA ARG A 117 0.77 -8.75 10.59
C ARG A 117 1.93 -9.73 10.41
N LYS A 118 2.78 -9.87 11.42
CA LYS A 118 3.89 -10.84 11.40
C LYS A 118 3.41 -12.25 11.10
N ARG A 119 2.28 -12.66 11.68
CA ARG A 119 1.69 -13.98 11.45
C ARG A 119 1.32 -14.22 9.99
N LYS A 120 1.07 -13.15 9.24
CA LYS A 120 0.70 -13.20 7.82
C LYS A 120 1.89 -12.92 6.90
N TYR A 121 3.08 -12.70 7.46
CA TYR A 121 4.25 -12.39 6.65
C TYR A 121 4.65 -13.62 5.83
N ASN A 122 4.81 -13.40 4.51
CA ASN A 122 5.23 -14.46 3.62
C ASN A 122 6.76 -14.50 3.57
N TRP A 123 7.34 -15.41 4.34
CA TRP A 123 8.79 -15.57 4.43
C TRP A 123 9.43 -16.01 3.11
N ASP A 124 8.69 -16.73 2.26
CA ASP A 124 9.19 -17.16 0.96
C ASP A 124 9.33 -15.99 0.00
N ARG A 125 8.41 -15.05 0.06
CA ARG A 125 8.45 -13.83 -0.75
C ARG A 125 9.55 -12.86 -0.29
N ARG A 126 9.86 -12.85 1.00
CA ARG A 126 10.90 -12.01 1.62
C ARG A 126 10.76 -10.53 1.29
N SER A 127 9.55 -10.00 1.36
CA SER A 127 9.30 -8.58 1.15
C SER A 127 10.06 -7.76 2.18
N MET A 128 10.65 -6.64 1.72
CA MET A 128 11.26 -5.66 2.62
C MET A 128 10.17 -4.81 3.25
N VAL A 129 10.39 -4.35 4.48
CA VAL A 129 9.45 -3.53 5.24
C VAL A 129 9.98 -2.10 5.33
N PHE A 130 9.16 -1.14 4.96
CA PHE A 130 9.48 0.29 5.04
C PHE A 130 8.41 1.00 5.84
N VAL A 131 8.82 1.93 6.70
CA VAL A 131 7.94 2.65 7.62
C VAL A 131 8.10 4.15 7.41
N LYS A 132 6.97 4.87 7.45
CA LYS A 132 6.95 6.32 7.46
C LYS A 132 6.16 6.81 8.66
N LYS A 133 6.78 7.64 9.51
CA LYS A 133 6.08 8.28 10.61
C LYS A 133 5.21 9.42 10.07
N LEU A 134 4.00 9.51 10.60
CA LEU A 134 3.07 10.59 10.29
C LEU A 134 3.23 11.70 11.32
N SER A 135 3.31 12.90 10.85
CA SER A 135 3.43 14.07 11.74
C SER A 135 2.08 14.69 12.03
#